data_4ef5c2a90f5b5f78b6fea6ffd8955596
#
_entry.id   4ef5c2a90f5b5f78b6fea6ffd8955596
#
_cell.length_a   1.000
_cell.length_b   1.000
_cell.length_c   1.000
_cell.angle_alpha   90.00
_cell.angle_beta   90.00
_cell.angle_gamma   90.00
#
_symmetry.space_group_name_H-M   'P 1'
#
loop_
_entity.id
_entity.type
_entity.pdbx_description
1 polymer ?
#
loop_
_entity_poly.entity_id
_entity_poly.type
_entity_poly.pdbx_seq_one_letter_code
_entity_poly.pdbx_strand_id
1 'polypeptide(L)' 'EKSVKVGDTGISTTRLAQIGYAEINGNIVEVRSIDGFLNEKTPIIVSRITDGTILVEKHKI' A
#
# COMPACT_ATOMS: atom_id res chain seq x y z
N GLU A 1 -1.25 2.23 -18.69
CA GLU A 1 -1.92 2.94 -17.59
C GLU A 1 -1.76 2.20 -16.28
N LYS A 2 -1.25 2.87 -15.29
CA LYS A 2 -0.93 2.23 -14.02
C LYS A 2 -1.94 2.61 -12.97
N SER A 3 -3.06 1.96 -13.02
CA SER A 3 -4.14 2.25 -12.09
C SER A 3 -4.07 1.31 -10.90
N VAL A 4 -4.17 1.90 -9.72
CA VAL A 4 -4.33 1.15 -8.49
C VAL A 4 -5.76 1.32 -8.04
N LYS A 5 -6.38 0.22 -7.67
CA LYS A 5 -7.79 0.23 -7.27
C LYS A 5 -7.94 -0.33 -5.87
N VAL A 6 -9.01 0.06 -5.22
CA VAL A 6 -9.36 -0.53 -3.93
C VAL A 6 -9.49 -2.03 -4.10
N GLY A 7 -8.88 -2.77 -3.19
CA GLY A 7 -8.86 -4.22 -3.26
C GLY A 7 -7.61 -4.81 -3.89
N ASP A 8 -6.82 -3.99 -4.56
CA ASP A 8 -5.56 -4.46 -5.12
C ASP A 8 -4.61 -4.81 -3.98
N THR A 9 -3.78 -5.81 -4.21
CA THR A 9 -2.82 -6.27 -3.22
C THR A 9 -1.42 -6.01 -3.70
N GLY A 10 -0.50 -5.97 -2.75
CA GLY A 10 0.90 -5.77 -3.07
C GLY A 10 1.76 -6.03 -1.87
N ILE A 11 2.99 -5.56 -1.95
CA ILE A 11 3.96 -5.78 -0.88
C ILE A 11 4.68 -4.46 -0.63
N SER A 12 4.80 -4.09 0.65
CA SER A 12 5.53 -2.88 0.99
C SER A 12 7.00 -3.07 0.66
N THR A 13 7.61 -2.08 0.02
CA THR A 13 9.02 -2.14 -0.31
C THR A 13 9.86 -1.40 0.71
N THR A 14 9.22 -0.54 1.50
CA THR A 14 9.86 0.16 2.60
C THR A 14 9.00 0.00 3.83
N ARG A 15 9.51 0.47 4.95
CA ARG A 15 8.68 0.61 6.13
C ARG A 15 7.57 1.62 5.84
N LEU A 16 6.42 1.37 6.40
CA LEU A 16 5.30 2.28 6.31
C LEU A 16 5.05 2.84 7.70
N ALA A 17 5.76 3.89 8.05
CA ALA A 17 5.52 4.55 9.34
C ALA A 17 4.22 5.33 9.29
N GLN A 18 4.03 6.06 8.25
CA GLN A 18 2.76 6.62 7.80
C GLN A 18 2.76 6.58 6.30
N ILE A 19 3.84 7.07 5.72
CA ILE A 19 4.02 7.13 4.28
C ILE A 19 5.19 6.23 3.92
N GLY A 20 5.09 5.53 2.84
CA GLY A 20 6.18 4.71 2.31
C GLY A 20 5.82 4.27 0.92
N TYR A 21 6.47 3.22 0.47
CA TYR A 21 6.29 2.73 -0.89
C TYR A 21 5.93 1.26 -0.87
N ALA A 22 5.15 0.87 -1.87
CA ALA A 22 4.76 -0.51 -2.02
C ALA A 22 4.73 -0.84 -3.50
N GLU A 23 4.96 -2.11 -3.80
CA GLU A 23 4.81 -2.60 -5.16
C GLU A 23 3.41 -3.14 -5.31
N ILE A 24 2.63 -2.53 -6.20
CA ILE A 24 1.27 -2.94 -6.48
C ILE A 24 1.14 -3.03 -7.99
N ASN A 25 0.69 -4.19 -8.47
CA ASN A 25 0.51 -4.43 -9.90
C ASN A 25 1.81 -4.19 -10.69
N GLY A 26 2.95 -4.55 -10.08
CA GLY A 26 4.23 -4.42 -10.76
C GLY A 26 4.82 -3.03 -10.75
N ASN A 27 4.21 -2.08 -10.04
CA ASN A 27 4.70 -0.71 -10.00
C ASN A 27 4.94 -0.29 -8.57
N ILE A 28 5.98 0.52 -8.36
CA ILE A 28 6.27 1.06 -7.04
C ILE A 28 5.49 2.36 -6.90
N VAL A 29 4.63 2.43 -5.91
CA VAL A 29 3.79 3.60 -5.69
C VAL A 29 3.89 4.04 -4.24
N GLU A 30 3.66 5.31 -4.02
CA GLU A 30 3.63 5.85 -2.67
C GLU A 30 2.29 5.50 -2.03
N VAL A 31 2.35 5.00 -0.81
CA VAL A 31 1.14 4.59 -0.09
C VAL A 31 1.21 5.08 1.34
N ARG A 32 0.07 5.12 1.98
CA ARG A 32 -0.03 5.48 3.39
C ARG A 32 -0.72 4.34 4.12
N SER A 33 -0.14 3.96 5.25
CA SER A 33 -0.70 2.87 6.05
C SER A 33 -1.78 3.41 6.98
N ILE A 34 -2.92 2.72 7.02
CA ILE A 34 -3.97 3.06 7.98
C ILE A 34 -3.85 2.23 9.24
N ASP A 35 -2.96 1.23 9.24
CA ASP A 35 -2.75 0.36 10.40
C ASP A 35 -1.56 0.80 11.24
N GLY A 36 -1.06 2.01 11.01
CA GLY A 36 0.11 2.47 11.72
C GLY A 36 1.37 1.91 11.09
N PHE A 37 2.27 1.42 11.93
CA PHE A 37 3.57 1.00 11.45
C PHE A 37 3.52 -0.40 10.83
N LEU A 38 4.04 -0.52 9.62
CA LEU A 38 4.22 -1.81 8.97
C LEU A 38 5.67 -1.96 8.54
N ASN A 39 6.22 -3.14 8.70
CA ASN A 39 7.59 -3.42 8.26
C ASN A 39 7.65 -3.54 6.75
N GLU A 40 8.86 -3.45 6.21
CA GLU A 40 9.06 -3.70 4.80
C GLU A 40 8.69 -5.14 4.46
N LYS A 41 8.36 -5.37 3.20
CA LYS A 41 8.00 -6.70 2.68
C LYS A 41 6.77 -7.28 3.37
N THR A 42 5.88 -6.41 3.80
CA THR A 42 4.61 -6.83 4.39
C THR A 42 3.55 -6.86 3.30
N PRO A 43 2.81 -7.96 3.17
CA PRO A 43 1.68 -7.97 2.23
C PRO A 43 0.67 -6.92 2.64
N ILE A 44 0.20 -6.16 1.66
CA ILE A 44 -0.76 -5.09 1.93
C ILE A 44 -1.89 -5.16 0.91
N ILE A 45 -3.00 -4.54 1.27
CA ILE A 45 -4.15 -4.44 0.39
C ILE A 45 -4.62 -2.99 0.40
N VAL A 46 -5.01 -2.50 -0.77
CA VAL A 46 -5.50 -1.13 -0.89
C VAL A 46 -6.88 -1.05 -0.26
N SER A 47 -6.99 -0.25 0.77
CA SER A 47 -8.23 -0.10 1.53
C SER A 47 -9.08 1.04 0.99
N ARG A 48 -8.44 2.12 0.58
CA ARG A 48 -9.16 3.31 0.12
C ARG A 48 -8.22 4.17 -0.70
N ILE A 49 -8.78 4.87 -1.66
CA ILE A 49 -8.04 5.87 -2.41
C ILE A 49 -8.83 7.16 -2.30
N THR A 50 -8.17 8.21 -1.81
CA THR A 50 -8.84 9.49 -1.62
C THR A 50 -7.85 10.60 -1.93
N ASP A 51 -8.28 11.56 -2.74
CA ASP A 51 -7.47 12.74 -3.12
C ASP A 51 -6.09 12.32 -3.62
N GLY A 52 -6.04 11.25 -4.41
CA GLY A 52 -4.78 10.78 -4.95
C GLY A 52 -3.89 10.03 -3.98
N THR A 53 -4.35 9.85 -2.75
CA THR A 53 -3.60 9.12 -1.73
C THR A 53 -4.10 7.69 -1.67
N ILE A 54 -3.17 6.75 -1.73
CA ILE A 54 -3.50 5.34 -1.67
C ILE A 54 -3.32 4.88 -0.22
N LEU A 55 -4.42 4.49 0.39
CA LEU A 55 -4.40 4.03 1.78
C LEU A 55 -4.42 2.51 1.79
N VAL A 56 -3.49 1.94 2.51
CA VAL A 56 -3.33 0.48 2.55
C VAL A 56 -3.37 -0.01 3.98
N GLU A 57 -3.68 -1.29 4.11
CA GLU A 57 -3.63 -1.96 5.40
C GLU A 57 -2.96 -3.30 5.20
N LYS A 58 -2.57 -3.93 6.31
CA LYS A 58 -1.94 -5.23 6.24
C LYS A 58 -2.92 -6.23 5.66
N HIS A 59 -2.47 -6.97 4.67
CA HIS A 59 -3.30 -7.99 4.03
C HIS A 59 -3.20 -9.27 4.84
N LYS A 60 -4.32 -9.69 5.36
CA LYS A 60 -4.39 -10.94 6.12
C LYS A 60 -4.64 -12.07 5.15
N ILE A 61 -3.72 -12.98 5.09
CA ILE A 61 -3.79 -14.12 4.19
C ILE A 61 -4.22 -15.37 4.93
#